data_a12252b3da1382c85934e3507d9bd11a
#
_entry.id   a12252b3da1382c85934e3507d9bd11a
#
_cell.length_a   1.000
_cell.length_b   1.000
_cell.length_c   1.000
_cell.angle_alpha   90.00
_cell.angle_beta   90.00
_cell.angle_gamma   90.00
#
_symmetry.space_group_name_H-M   'P 1'
#
loop_
_entity.id
_entity.type
_entity.pdbx_description
1 polymer ?
#
loop_
_entity_poly.entity_id
_entity_poly.type
_entity_poly.pdbx_seq_one_letter_code
_entity_poly.pdbx_strand_id
1 'polypeptide(L)'
;MDKDKILAEENKKLLLKTIGKVVKNHRINLEKGINKFSFEYDIGNGLLTRLERGDVDTRITTLWKLANAFGYKFTDFAELIEKELPENFNFYN
;
A
#
# COMPACT_ATOMS: atom_id res chain seq x y z
N MET A 1 28.62 -0.72 6.90
CA MET A 1 27.16 -0.94 6.96
C MET A 1 26.82 -2.31 6.38
N ASP A 2 25.93 -3.04 7.03
CA ASP A 2 25.56 -4.39 6.61
C ASP A 2 24.82 -4.34 5.26
N LYS A 3 25.27 -5.16 4.33
CA LYS A 3 24.69 -5.26 2.99
C LYS A 3 23.21 -5.63 3.05
N ASP A 4 22.82 -6.52 3.97
CA ASP A 4 21.42 -6.95 4.13
C ASP A 4 20.52 -5.81 4.63
N LYS A 5 21.05 -4.93 5.47
CA LYS A 5 20.29 -3.76 5.95
C LYS A 5 20.01 -2.77 4.83
N ILE A 6 20.99 -2.51 3.98
CA ILE A 6 20.82 -1.61 2.84
C ILE A 6 19.78 -2.17 1.89
N LEU A 7 19.88 -3.45 1.56
CA LEU A 7 18.96 -4.12 0.66
C LEU A 7 17.54 -4.14 1.22
N ALA A 8 17.39 -4.44 2.53
CA ALA A 8 16.09 -4.43 3.18
C ALA A 8 15.44 -3.05 3.16
N GLU A 9 16.22 -1.98 3.36
CA GLU A 9 15.69 -0.61 3.30
C GLU A 9 15.21 -0.24 1.91
N GLU A 10 15.98 -0.60 0.88
CA GLU A 10 15.62 -0.33 -0.52
C GLU A 10 14.35 -1.10 -0.90
N ASN A 11 14.25 -2.35 -0.49
CA ASN A 11 13.09 -3.18 -0.78
C ASN A 11 11.86 -2.71 -0.01
N LYS A 12 12.04 -2.21 1.21
CA LYS A 12 10.95 -1.60 1.97
C LYS A 12 10.39 -0.39 1.24
N LYS A 13 11.26 0.49 0.74
CA LYS A 13 10.82 1.67 -0.02
C LYS A 13 10.02 1.25 -1.26
N LEU A 14 10.51 0.26 -1.97
CA LEU A 14 9.80 -0.25 -3.15
C LEU A 14 8.43 -0.80 -2.78
N LEU A 15 8.34 -1.58 -1.72
CA LEU A 15 7.07 -2.14 -1.25
C LEU A 15 6.08 -1.03 -0.87
N LEU A 16 6.51 -0.05 -0.10
CA LEU A 16 5.62 1.04 0.32
C LEU A 16 5.14 1.88 -0.86
N LYS A 17 6.00 2.15 -1.82
CA LYS A 17 5.62 2.86 -3.05
C LYS A 17 4.62 2.07 -3.87
N THR A 18 4.82 0.76 -3.97
CA THR A 18 3.92 -0.12 -4.71
C THR A 18 2.54 -0.17 -4.06
N ILE A 19 2.49 -0.32 -2.74
CA ILE A 19 1.23 -0.28 -1.98
C ILE A 19 0.51 1.05 -2.24
N GLY A 20 1.23 2.16 -2.13
CA GLY A 20 0.66 3.49 -2.33
C GLY A 20 0.06 3.66 -3.72
N LYS A 21 0.76 3.18 -4.74
CA LYS A 21 0.30 3.24 -6.12
C LYS A 21 -0.96 2.41 -6.34
N VAL A 22 -0.99 1.19 -5.79
CA VAL A 22 -2.16 0.31 -5.90
C VAL A 22 -3.37 0.94 -5.23
N VAL A 23 -3.19 1.48 -4.03
CA VAL A 23 -4.27 2.13 -3.29
C VAL A 23 -4.80 3.35 -4.06
N LYS A 24 -3.90 4.21 -4.52
CA LYS A 24 -4.29 5.41 -5.26
C LYS A 24 -5.08 5.06 -6.53
N ASN A 25 -4.60 4.10 -7.31
CA ASN A 25 -5.26 3.69 -8.53
C ASN A 25 -6.67 3.14 -8.27
N HIS A 26 -6.83 2.34 -7.22
CA HIS A 26 -8.13 1.81 -6.84
C HIS A 26 -9.09 2.91 -6.38
N ARG A 27 -8.58 3.86 -5.58
CA ARG A 27 -9.40 4.99 -5.14
C ARG A 27 -9.89 5.83 -6.33
N ILE A 28 -8.98 6.14 -7.25
CA ILE A 28 -9.31 6.93 -8.44
C ILE A 28 -10.34 6.20 -9.31
N ASN A 29 -10.21 4.88 -9.44
CA ASN A 29 -11.18 4.08 -10.20
C ASN A 29 -12.57 4.11 -9.59
N LEU A 30 -12.69 4.35 -8.28
CA LEU A 30 -13.97 4.55 -7.61
C LEU A 30 -14.49 5.98 -7.78
N GLU A 31 -13.74 6.84 -8.46
CA GLU A 31 -14.09 8.25 -8.66
C GLU A 31 -14.26 9.00 -7.34
N LYS A 32 -13.43 8.66 -6.34
CA LYS A 32 -13.47 9.29 -5.02
C LYS A 32 -12.18 10.06 -4.74
N GLY A 33 -12.31 11.29 -4.29
CA GLY A 33 -11.18 12.07 -3.80
C GLY A 33 -10.73 11.57 -2.43
N ILE A 34 -9.60 12.11 -1.96
CA ILE A 34 -9.02 11.74 -0.66
C ILE A 34 -10.01 11.95 0.48
N ASN A 35 -10.65 13.12 0.54
CA ASN A 35 -11.54 13.46 1.65
C ASN A 35 -12.75 12.55 1.73
N LYS A 36 -13.39 12.30 0.59
CA LYS A 36 -14.58 11.45 0.53
C LYS A 36 -14.25 10.01 0.93
N PHE A 37 -13.17 9.47 0.37
CA PHE A 37 -12.74 8.11 0.67
C PHE A 37 -12.37 7.95 2.14
N SER A 38 -11.58 8.89 2.67
CA SER A 38 -11.17 8.90 4.08
C SER A 38 -12.37 8.89 5.02
N PHE A 39 -13.36 9.72 4.71
CA PHE A 39 -14.57 9.81 5.52
C PHE A 39 -15.39 8.52 5.46
N GLU A 40 -15.63 7.99 4.27
CA GLU A 40 -16.47 6.81 4.10
C GLU A 40 -15.90 5.56 4.77
N TYR A 41 -14.58 5.41 4.75
CA TYR A 41 -13.94 4.18 5.24
C TYR A 41 -13.16 4.37 6.54
N ASP A 42 -13.34 5.52 7.18
CA ASP A 42 -12.71 5.81 8.48
C ASP A 42 -11.19 5.58 8.44
N ILE A 43 -10.54 6.19 7.46
CA ILE A 43 -9.09 6.21 7.35
C ILE A 43 -8.68 7.67 7.38
N GLY A 44 -7.76 8.04 8.28
CA GLY A 44 -7.33 9.43 8.40
C GLY A 44 -6.88 10.03 7.08
N ASN A 45 -7.34 11.25 6.77
CA ASN A 45 -7.01 11.95 5.52
C ASN A 45 -5.50 12.08 5.33
N GLY A 46 -4.79 12.57 6.36
CA GLY A 46 -3.33 12.69 6.29
C GLY A 46 -2.63 11.35 6.15
N LEU A 47 -3.14 10.33 6.84
CA LEU A 47 -2.59 8.98 6.74
C LEU A 47 -2.74 8.45 5.30
N LEU A 48 -3.92 8.59 4.72
CA LEU A 48 -4.17 8.13 3.35
C LEU A 48 -3.26 8.84 2.34
N THR A 49 -3.11 10.15 2.49
CA THR A 49 -2.25 10.94 1.61
C THR A 49 -0.79 10.45 1.66
N ARG A 50 -0.26 10.24 2.87
CA ARG A 50 1.11 9.76 3.03
C ARG A 50 1.28 8.32 2.55
N LEU A 51 0.27 7.49 2.79
CA LEU A 51 0.26 6.11 2.35
C LEU A 51 0.35 6.02 0.83
N GLU A 52 -0.45 6.82 0.13
CA GLU A 52 -0.44 6.83 -1.35
C GLU A 52 0.88 7.31 -1.93
N ARG A 53 1.63 8.12 -1.18
CA ARG A 53 2.98 8.56 -1.57
C ARG A 53 4.05 7.52 -1.27
N GLY A 54 3.72 6.51 -0.49
CA GLY A 54 4.70 5.53 -0.03
C GLY A 54 5.57 6.04 1.11
N ASP A 55 5.08 7.04 1.86
CA ASP A 55 5.84 7.71 2.92
C ASP A 55 5.53 7.20 4.32
N VAL A 56 4.76 6.15 4.44
CA VAL A 56 4.38 5.58 5.75
C VAL A 56 4.36 4.06 5.67
N ASP A 57 4.83 3.43 6.74
CA ASP A 57 4.76 1.98 6.89
C ASP A 57 3.33 1.64 7.31
N THR A 58 2.59 1.01 6.41
CA THR A 58 1.17 0.78 6.58
C THR A 58 0.89 -0.37 7.54
N ARG A 59 0.09 -0.10 8.56
CA ARG A 59 -0.35 -1.14 9.50
C ARG A 59 -1.23 -2.16 8.79
N ILE A 60 -1.16 -3.40 9.24
CA ILE A 60 -1.97 -4.48 8.67
C ILE A 60 -3.48 -4.18 8.77
N THR A 61 -3.92 -3.54 9.86
CA THR A 61 -5.32 -3.18 10.02
C THR A 61 -5.78 -2.17 8.98
N THR A 62 -4.96 -1.17 8.69
CA THR A 62 -5.24 -0.18 7.65
C THR A 62 -5.28 -0.84 6.28
N LEU A 63 -4.30 -1.70 6.00
CA LEU A 63 -4.23 -2.40 4.72
C LEU A 63 -5.44 -3.32 4.51
N TRP A 64 -5.88 -3.98 5.58
CA TRP A 64 -7.07 -4.82 5.55
C TRP A 64 -8.34 -4.01 5.28
N LYS A 65 -8.50 -2.86 5.93
CA LYS A 65 -9.60 -1.93 5.66
C LYS A 65 -9.64 -1.51 4.20
N LEU A 66 -8.47 -1.17 3.65
CA LEU A 66 -8.36 -0.77 2.25
C LEU A 66 -8.78 -1.89 1.31
N ALA A 67 -8.31 -3.11 1.57
CA ALA A 67 -8.70 -4.27 0.77
C ALA A 67 -10.23 -4.39 0.72
N ASN A 68 -10.88 -4.35 1.88
CA ASN A 68 -12.32 -4.49 1.98
C ASN A 68 -13.06 -3.30 1.36
N ALA A 69 -12.53 -2.09 1.50
CA ALA A 69 -13.09 -0.90 0.87
C ALA A 69 -13.13 -1.03 -0.66
N PHE A 70 -12.14 -1.69 -1.23
CA PHE A 70 -12.06 -1.95 -2.68
C PHE A 70 -12.78 -3.23 -3.11
N GLY A 71 -13.43 -3.93 -2.17
CA GLY A 71 -14.20 -5.12 -2.49
C GLY A 71 -13.40 -6.42 -2.52
N TYR A 72 -12.20 -6.42 -1.97
CA TYR A 72 -11.33 -7.62 -1.93
C TYR A 72 -11.32 -8.28 -0.56
N LYS A 73 -11.12 -9.59 -0.57
CA LYS A 73 -10.58 -10.28 0.61
C LYS A 73 -9.13 -9.82 0.76
N PHE A 74 -8.62 -9.80 1.99
CA PHE A 74 -7.25 -9.35 2.21
C PHE A 74 -6.24 -10.16 1.39
N THR A 75 -6.40 -11.47 1.31
CA THR A 75 -5.49 -12.33 0.54
C THR A 75 -5.44 -11.95 -0.94
N ASP A 76 -6.60 -11.64 -1.52
CA ASP A 76 -6.68 -11.25 -2.93
C ASP A 76 -6.02 -9.89 -3.16
N PHE A 77 -6.19 -8.97 -2.23
CA PHE A 77 -5.56 -7.65 -2.32
C PHE A 77 -4.04 -7.75 -2.15
N ALA A 78 -3.58 -8.59 -1.22
CA ALA A 78 -2.16 -8.84 -1.02
C ALA A 78 -1.53 -9.45 -2.28
N GLU A 79 -2.22 -10.38 -2.93
CA GLU A 79 -1.75 -10.96 -4.19
C GLU A 79 -1.65 -9.91 -5.29
N LEU A 80 -2.63 -9.00 -5.34
CA LEU A 80 -2.60 -7.90 -6.30
C LEU A 80 -1.37 -7.01 -6.12
N ILE A 81 -1.05 -6.68 -4.87
CA ILE A 81 0.15 -5.90 -4.55
C ILE A 81 1.40 -6.69 -4.97
N GLU A 82 1.44 -7.97 -4.65
CA GLU A 82 2.59 -8.81 -4.96
C GLU A 82 2.84 -8.89 -6.46
N LYS A 83 1.80 -8.94 -7.27
CA LYS A 83 1.91 -8.96 -8.73
C LYS A 83 2.49 -7.67 -9.31
N GLU A 84 2.33 -6.55 -8.61
CA GLU A 84 2.89 -5.27 -9.03
C GLU A 84 4.37 -5.11 -8.64
N LEU A 85 4.89 -6.01 -7.82
CA LEU A 85 6.30 -6.05 -7.44
C LEU A 85 7.09 -6.88 -8.44
N PRO A 86 8.44 -6.72 -8.48
CA PRO A 86 9.28 -7.59 -9.29
C PRO A 86 9.03 -9.06 -8.95
N GLU A 87 9.11 -9.93 -9.96
CA GLU A 87 8.74 -11.35 -9.82
C GLU A 87 9.41 -12.06 -8.65
N ASN A 88 10.66 -11.75 -8.39
CA ASN A 88 11.42 -12.38 -7.31
C ASN A 88 11.61 -11.45 -6.11
N PHE A 89 10.65 -10.55 -5.89
CA PHE A 89 10.75 -9.60 -4.79
C PHE A 89 10.95 -10.32 -3.45
N ASN A 90 12.01 -9.92 -2.75
CA ASN A 90 12.35 -10.45 -1.42
C ASN A 90 13.19 -9.38 -0.73
N PHE A 91 13.02 -9.21 0.58
CA PHE A 91 13.75 -8.19 1.32
C PHE A 91 15.27 -8.41 1.32
N TYR A 92 15.71 -9.63 1.16
CA TYR A 92 17.10 -10.01 1.39
C TYR A 92 17.82 -10.54 0.14
N ASN A 93 17.18 -10.47 -0.98
CA ASN A 93 17.78 -10.93 -2.25
C ASN A 93 18.03 -9.80 -3.23
#